data_6db1c55fccbe14e46f90ebb1b43da293
#
_entry.id   6db1c55fccbe14e46f90ebb1b43da293
#
_cell.length_a   1.000
_cell.length_b   1.000
_cell.length_c   1.000
_cell.angle_alpha   90.00
_cell.angle_beta   90.00
_cell.angle_gamma   90.00
#
_symmetry.space_group_name_H-M   'P 1'
#
loop_
_entity.id
_entity.type
_entity.pdbx_description
1 polymer ?
#
loop_
_entity_poly.entity_id
_entity_poly.type
_entity_poly.pdbx_seq_one_letter_code
_entity_poly.pdbx_strand_id
1 'polypeptide(L)'
;MADYPEYAARLEIDYPPQLERLTTLFRLVWVIPIAIILGLISGAGHTVTITVVLNQAGEVVRRTRDTAGGLASGLAAATALMIIFRQRYPRWWFDFSRELTRFGYRVGAYLALLTDHYPSTVEEQAVHLEIDYPDVTHDLNRWMPLVKWLLAIPHYIVLGFLAIAAVFAVVIAWFAILASGRYPRGLFDFVVGVGRWGLRLNAYAFLLVTDRYLPFSLR
;
A
#
# COMPACT_ATOMS: atom_id res chain seq x y z
N MET A 1 23.61 -11.99 15.29
CA MET A 1 22.74 -11.34 14.30
C MET A 1 21.80 -12.45 13.81
N ALA A 2 20.54 -12.45 14.19
CA ALA A 2 19.62 -13.49 13.73
C ALA A 2 19.41 -13.26 12.23
N ASP A 3 19.87 -14.23 11.45
CA ASP A 3 19.64 -14.29 10.01
C ASP A 3 18.14 -14.59 9.81
N TYR A 4 17.33 -13.55 9.75
CA TYR A 4 15.94 -13.71 9.39
C TYR A 4 15.91 -14.06 7.89
N PRO A 5 15.41 -15.25 7.52
CA PRO A 5 15.28 -15.59 6.12
C PRO A 5 14.49 -14.50 5.41
N GLU A 6 15.03 -14.06 4.30
CA GLU A 6 14.54 -12.96 3.49
C GLU A 6 13.03 -13.07 3.25
N TYR A 7 12.28 -12.01 3.56
CA TYR A 7 10.83 -12.03 3.41
C TYR A 7 10.46 -11.85 1.93
N ALA A 8 9.38 -12.47 1.47
CA ALA A 8 8.95 -12.46 0.08
C ALA A 8 8.63 -11.07 -0.51
N ALA A 9 8.61 -10.03 0.31
CA ALA A 9 8.37 -8.65 -0.10
C ALA A 9 9.43 -7.73 0.50
N ARG A 10 10.13 -7.00 -0.37
CA ARG A 10 11.26 -6.12 -0.03
C ARG A 10 11.03 -4.73 -0.56
N LEU A 11 11.36 -3.73 0.24
CA LEU A 11 11.30 -2.32 -0.12
C LEU A 11 12.60 -1.64 0.24
N GLU A 12 13.24 -1.03 -0.73
CA GLU A 12 14.38 -0.15 -0.55
C GLU A 12 14.10 1.18 -1.22
N ILE A 13 14.49 2.26 -0.56
CA ILE A 13 14.36 3.62 -1.09
C ILE A 13 15.70 4.31 -0.93
N ASP A 14 16.23 4.80 -2.05
CA ASP A 14 17.50 5.51 -2.05
C ASP A 14 17.39 6.83 -1.28
N TYR A 15 18.36 7.04 -0.40
CA TYR A 15 18.40 8.30 0.35
C TYR A 15 18.92 9.43 -0.54
N PRO A 16 18.09 10.47 -0.83
CA PRO A 16 18.51 11.59 -1.65
C PRO A 16 19.50 12.48 -0.87
N PRO A 17 20.66 12.82 -1.46
CA PRO A 17 21.65 13.68 -0.79
C PRO A 17 21.13 15.11 -0.58
N GLN A 18 20.28 15.58 -1.47
CA GLN A 18 19.60 16.88 -1.43
C GLN A 18 18.23 16.77 -2.07
N LEU A 19 17.30 17.58 -1.58
CA LEU A 19 15.93 17.70 -2.08
C LEU A 19 15.67 19.15 -2.47
N GLU A 20 14.91 19.36 -3.53
CA GLU A 20 14.57 20.69 -4.02
C GLU A 20 13.49 21.34 -3.12
N ARG A 21 13.79 22.55 -2.63
CA ARG A 21 12.89 23.28 -1.73
C ARG A 21 11.60 23.71 -2.41
N LEU A 22 11.69 24.14 -3.69
CA LEU A 22 10.51 24.60 -4.46
C LEU A 22 9.56 23.43 -4.75
N THR A 23 10.08 22.30 -5.20
CA THR A 23 9.26 21.11 -5.44
C THR A 23 8.65 20.62 -4.12
N THR A 24 9.39 20.65 -3.02
CA THR A 24 8.89 20.31 -1.69
C THR A 24 7.76 21.22 -1.23
N LEU A 25 7.85 22.53 -1.47
CA LEU A 25 6.81 23.50 -1.11
C LEU A 25 5.49 23.26 -1.88
N PHE A 26 5.59 23.03 -3.19
CA PHE A 26 4.42 22.86 -4.06
C PHE A 26 4.02 21.40 -4.28
N ARG A 27 4.64 20.46 -3.59
CA ARG A 27 4.45 19.01 -3.80
C ARG A 27 3.00 18.56 -3.66
N LEU A 28 2.27 19.12 -2.70
CA LEU A 28 0.85 18.80 -2.52
C LEU A 28 0.01 19.15 -3.76
N VAL A 29 0.40 20.18 -4.51
CA VAL A 29 -0.27 20.56 -5.77
C VAL A 29 0.12 19.59 -6.88
N TRP A 30 1.44 19.31 -7.02
CA TRP A 30 1.94 18.42 -8.07
C TRP A 30 1.48 16.97 -7.92
N VAL A 31 1.15 16.54 -6.70
CA VAL A 31 0.67 15.18 -6.45
C VAL A 31 -0.79 14.97 -6.84
N ILE A 32 -1.60 16.03 -6.93
CA ILE A 32 -3.04 15.93 -7.19
C ILE A 32 -3.35 15.07 -8.44
N PRO A 33 -2.76 15.31 -9.62
CA PRO A 33 -3.09 14.52 -10.82
C PRO A 33 -2.81 13.03 -10.63
N ILE A 34 -1.66 12.69 -10.05
CA ILE A 34 -1.29 11.28 -9.89
C ILE A 34 -2.06 10.61 -8.76
N ALA A 35 -2.43 11.37 -7.72
CA ALA A 35 -3.30 10.87 -6.65
C ALA A 35 -4.72 10.57 -7.17
N ILE A 36 -5.23 11.40 -8.10
CA ILE A 36 -6.50 11.14 -8.79
C ILE A 36 -6.40 9.84 -9.61
N ILE A 37 -5.34 9.69 -10.40
CA ILE A 37 -5.11 8.47 -11.20
C ILE A 37 -5.02 7.25 -10.29
N LEU A 38 -4.22 7.32 -9.24
CA LEU A 38 -4.09 6.23 -8.26
C LEU A 38 -5.43 5.93 -7.59
N GLY A 39 -6.20 6.96 -7.21
CA GLY A 39 -7.53 6.82 -6.63
C GLY A 39 -8.51 6.13 -7.57
N LEU A 40 -8.52 6.50 -8.85
CA LEU A 40 -9.36 5.88 -9.87
C LEU A 40 -8.97 4.41 -10.11
N ILE A 41 -7.66 4.11 -10.18
CA ILE A 41 -7.17 2.74 -10.39
C ILE A 41 -7.36 1.88 -9.14
N SER A 42 -7.13 2.44 -7.95
CA SER A 42 -7.30 1.70 -6.69
C SER A 42 -8.76 1.49 -6.31
N GLY A 43 -9.67 2.18 -6.97
CA GLY A 43 -11.09 2.14 -6.67
C GLY A 43 -11.41 2.71 -5.28
N ALA A 44 -10.68 3.72 -4.85
CA ALA A 44 -10.96 4.47 -3.62
C ALA A 44 -12.26 5.29 -3.69
N GLY A 45 -13.05 5.09 -4.74
CA GLY A 45 -14.37 5.68 -4.91
C GLY A 45 -15.41 5.01 -4.01
N HIS A 46 -16.04 5.79 -3.17
CA HIS A 46 -17.27 5.37 -2.51
C HIS A 46 -18.40 5.33 -3.56
N THR A 47 -18.87 4.15 -3.91
CA THR A 47 -20.07 4.01 -4.74
C THR A 47 -21.27 4.17 -3.82
N VAL A 48 -21.87 5.35 -3.83
CA VAL A 48 -23.15 5.59 -3.15
C VAL A 48 -24.27 5.14 -4.09
N THR A 49 -24.82 3.98 -3.82
CA THR A 49 -26.02 3.51 -4.54
C THR A 49 -27.24 4.05 -3.81
N ILE A 50 -27.96 5.00 -4.42
CA ILE A 50 -29.23 5.49 -3.92
C ILE A 50 -30.33 4.63 -4.51
N THR A 51 -30.88 3.72 -3.70
CA THR A 51 -32.05 2.94 -4.07
C THR A 51 -33.29 3.64 -3.54
N VAL A 52 -34.13 4.11 -4.44
CA VAL A 52 -35.46 4.66 -4.10
C VAL A 52 -36.43 3.51 -4.01
N VAL A 53 -36.92 3.21 -2.82
CA VAL A 53 -37.93 2.16 -2.59
C VAL A 53 -39.18 2.81 -2.05
N LEU A 54 -40.34 2.47 -2.62
CA LEU A 54 -41.63 2.86 -2.04
C LEU A 54 -41.95 1.89 -0.90
N ASN A 55 -42.31 2.42 0.27
CA ASN A 55 -42.82 1.59 1.36
C ASN A 55 -44.26 1.20 1.09
N GLN A 56 -44.85 0.33 1.92
CA GLN A 56 -46.25 -0.11 1.76
C GLN A 56 -47.28 1.02 1.87
N ALA A 57 -46.87 2.19 2.35
CA ALA A 57 -47.70 3.40 2.43
C ALA A 57 -47.52 4.33 1.21
N GLY A 58 -46.71 3.95 0.20
CA GLY A 58 -46.43 4.75 -0.98
C GLY A 58 -45.43 5.91 -0.75
N GLU A 59 -44.77 5.96 0.40
CA GLU A 59 -43.77 6.99 0.67
C GLU A 59 -42.38 6.60 0.11
N VAL A 60 -41.69 7.59 -0.41
CA VAL A 60 -40.33 7.43 -0.94
C VAL A 60 -39.32 7.30 0.22
N VAL A 61 -38.87 6.08 0.45
CA VAL A 61 -37.77 5.81 1.41
C VAL A 61 -36.46 5.76 0.63
N ARG A 62 -35.58 6.73 0.87
CA ARG A 62 -34.23 6.75 0.30
C ARG A 62 -33.32 5.83 1.14
N ARG A 63 -32.97 4.68 0.61
CA ARG A 63 -31.94 3.79 1.20
C ARG A 63 -30.61 4.08 0.55
N THR A 64 -29.67 4.62 1.32
CA THR A 64 -28.28 4.81 0.92
C THR A 64 -27.50 3.56 1.30
N ARG A 65 -26.91 2.89 0.34
CA ARG A 65 -26.00 1.77 0.59
C ARG A 65 -24.60 2.20 0.18
N ASP A 66 -23.75 2.43 1.16
CA ASP A 66 -22.32 2.67 0.94
C ASP A 66 -21.65 1.32 0.67
N THR A 67 -21.14 1.13 -0.54
CA THR A 67 -20.34 -0.04 -0.85
C THR A 67 -18.88 0.42 -0.87
N ALA A 68 -18.19 0.23 0.24
CA ALA A 68 -16.75 0.38 0.33
C ALA A 68 -16.09 -0.87 -0.29
N GLY A 69 -15.64 -0.75 -1.53
CA GLY A 69 -14.93 -1.80 -2.22
C GLY A 69 -14.09 -1.20 -3.33
N GLY A 70 -12.78 -1.16 -3.15
CA GLY A 70 -11.86 -0.70 -4.18
C GLY A 70 -11.34 -1.87 -5.04
N LEU A 71 -10.68 -1.53 -6.15
CA LEU A 71 -10.01 -2.52 -7.01
C LEU A 71 -9.06 -3.43 -6.20
N ALA A 72 -8.35 -2.86 -5.22
CA ALA A 72 -7.44 -3.63 -4.37
C ALA A 72 -8.14 -4.72 -3.55
N SER A 73 -9.32 -4.42 -2.97
CA SER A 73 -10.10 -5.42 -2.23
C SER A 73 -10.73 -6.46 -3.16
N GLY A 74 -11.17 -6.05 -4.36
CA GLY A 74 -11.63 -6.95 -5.40
C GLY A 74 -10.53 -7.89 -5.90
N LEU A 75 -9.33 -7.36 -6.12
CA LEU A 75 -8.14 -8.13 -6.48
C LEU A 75 -7.79 -9.17 -5.39
N ALA A 76 -7.77 -8.76 -4.12
CA ALA A 76 -7.48 -9.64 -3.00
C ALA A 76 -8.52 -10.76 -2.86
N ALA A 77 -9.81 -10.42 -2.97
CA ALA A 77 -10.90 -11.40 -2.92
C ALA A 77 -10.81 -12.40 -4.09
N ALA A 78 -10.58 -11.92 -5.30
CA ALA A 78 -10.42 -12.78 -6.48
C ALA A 78 -9.20 -13.70 -6.34
N THR A 79 -8.07 -13.18 -5.84
CA THR A 79 -6.86 -13.98 -5.56
C THR A 79 -7.15 -15.05 -4.51
N ALA A 80 -7.82 -14.70 -3.42
CA ALA A 80 -8.22 -15.64 -2.39
C ALA A 80 -9.08 -16.78 -2.95
N LEU A 81 -10.09 -16.43 -3.77
CA LEU A 81 -10.94 -17.43 -4.42
C LEU A 81 -10.15 -18.34 -5.37
N MET A 82 -9.22 -17.80 -6.15
CA MET A 82 -8.37 -18.59 -7.04
C MET A 82 -7.48 -19.57 -6.26
N ILE A 83 -6.91 -19.15 -5.13
CA ILE A 83 -6.10 -20.01 -4.27
C ILE A 83 -6.98 -21.09 -3.61
N ILE A 84 -8.14 -20.71 -3.04
CA ILE A 84 -9.05 -21.63 -2.32
C ILE A 84 -9.60 -22.70 -3.26
N PHE A 85 -10.11 -22.33 -4.45
CA PHE A 85 -10.80 -23.27 -5.33
C PHE A 85 -9.87 -23.98 -6.31
N ARG A 86 -8.87 -23.27 -6.85
CA ARG A 86 -8.04 -23.77 -7.96
C ARG A 86 -6.57 -24.00 -7.59
N GLN A 87 -6.10 -23.54 -6.45
CA GLN A 87 -4.68 -23.52 -6.07
C GLN A 87 -3.79 -22.99 -7.22
N ARG A 88 -4.23 -21.89 -7.82
CA ARG A 88 -3.51 -21.24 -8.91
C ARG A 88 -3.48 -19.74 -8.69
N TYR A 89 -2.34 -19.13 -8.99
CA TYR A 89 -2.16 -17.68 -9.03
C TYR A 89 -1.64 -17.33 -10.44
N PRO A 90 -2.50 -16.89 -11.38
CA PRO A 90 -2.06 -16.58 -12.73
C PRO A 90 -0.97 -15.51 -12.73
N ARG A 91 0.10 -15.73 -13.50
CA ARG A 91 1.27 -14.87 -13.49
C ARG A 91 0.95 -13.42 -13.90
N TRP A 92 0.14 -13.25 -14.96
CA TRP A 92 -0.29 -11.93 -15.41
C TRP A 92 -1.07 -11.15 -14.33
N TRP A 93 -1.87 -11.86 -13.51
CA TRP A 93 -2.61 -11.29 -12.40
C TRP A 93 -1.70 -10.85 -11.26
N PHE A 94 -0.70 -11.66 -10.95
CA PHE A 94 0.34 -11.34 -10.00
C PHE A 94 1.16 -10.13 -10.47
N ASP A 95 1.63 -10.12 -11.71
CA ASP A 95 2.42 -9.04 -12.28
C ASP A 95 1.65 -7.72 -12.26
N PHE A 96 0.37 -7.74 -12.63
CA PHE A 96 -0.49 -6.56 -12.54
C PHE A 96 -0.61 -6.04 -11.09
N SER A 97 -0.87 -6.93 -10.13
CA SER A 97 -1.01 -6.57 -8.71
C SER A 97 0.31 -6.04 -8.13
N ARG A 98 1.44 -6.62 -8.54
CA ARG A 98 2.78 -6.16 -8.16
C ARG A 98 3.08 -4.77 -8.71
N GLU A 99 2.83 -4.52 -9.99
CA GLU A 99 3.08 -3.22 -10.61
C GLU A 99 2.15 -2.13 -10.04
N LEU A 100 0.90 -2.46 -9.77
CA LEU A 100 -0.02 -1.54 -9.08
C LEU A 100 0.49 -1.18 -7.68
N THR A 101 0.99 -2.18 -6.94
CA THR A 101 1.59 -1.96 -5.62
C THR A 101 2.85 -1.09 -5.73
N ARG A 102 3.74 -1.39 -6.68
CA ARG A 102 4.96 -0.61 -6.95
C ARG A 102 4.62 0.85 -7.24
N PHE A 103 3.65 1.09 -8.13
CA PHE A 103 3.20 2.44 -8.43
C PHE A 103 2.66 3.17 -7.20
N GLY A 104 1.83 2.48 -6.38
CA GLY A 104 1.32 3.04 -5.12
C GLY A 104 2.43 3.45 -4.16
N TYR A 105 3.48 2.63 -4.03
CA TYR A 105 4.64 2.95 -3.19
C TYR A 105 5.49 4.10 -3.74
N ARG A 106 5.64 4.23 -5.07
CA ARG A 106 6.28 5.40 -5.70
C ARG A 106 5.52 6.69 -5.40
N VAL A 107 4.20 6.67 -5.53
CA VAL A 107 3.34 7.81 -5.15
C VAL A 107 3.45 8.12 -3.66
N GLY A 108 3.42 7.09 -2.82
CA GLY A 108 3.60 7.22 -1.37
C GLY A 108 4.96 7.81 -0.98
N ALA A 109 6.04 7.34 -1.60
CA ALA A 109 7.39 7.86 -1.38
C ALA A 109 7.53 9.34 -1.82
N TYR A 110 6.93 9.70 -2.95
CA TYR A 110 6.85 11.07 -3.40
C TYR A 110 6.08 11.96 -2.41
N LEU A 111 4.92 11.52 -1.94
CA LEU A 111 4.12 12.21 -0.91
C LEU A 111 4.88 12.34 0.42
N ALA A 112 5.58 11.29 0.84
CA ALA A 112 6.36 11.26 2.08
C ALA A 112 7.70 12.02 1.97
N LEU A 113 7.95 12.74 0.88
CA LEU A 113 9.17 13.55 0.63
C LEU A 113 10.46 12.71 0.55
N LEU A 114 10.35 11.40 0.32
CA LEU A 114 11.50 10.50 0.26
C LEU A 114 12.27 10.62 -1.06
N THR A 115 11.64 11.14 -2.11
CA THR A 115 12.25 11.35 -3.43
C THR A 115 11.63 12.57 -4.12
N ASP A 116 12.38 13.27 -4.97
CA ASP A 116 11.89 14.37 -5.82
C ASP A 116 11.42 13.89 -7.19
N HIS A 117 11.72 12.64 -7.55
CA HIS A 117 11.30 12.07 -8.83
C HIS A 117 9.78 11.87 -8.86
N TYR A 118 9.13 12.48 -9.87
CA TYR A 118 7.70 12.31 -10.07
C TYR A 118 7.37 10.85 -10.39
N PRO A 119 6.35 10.26 -9.74
CA PRO A 119 6.04 8.84 -9.89
C PRO A 119 5.77 8.44 -11.33
N SER A 120 6.53 7.49 -11.86
CA SER A 120 6.40 6.89 -13.18
C SER A 120 6.08 5.41 -13.08
N THR A 121 5.37 4.88 -14.07
CA THR A 121 5.09 3.43 -14.18
C THR A 121 6.14 2.70 -15.01
N VAL A 122 6.94 3.42 -15.80
CA VAL A 122 7.83 2.83 -16.83
C VAL A 122 9.31 2.93 -16.44
N GLU A 123 9.72 4.04 -15.82
CA GLU A 123 11.12 4.33 -15.52
C GLU A 123 11.58 3.69 -14.22
N GLU A 124 12.86 3.30 -14.15
CA GLU A 124 13.51 2.97 -12.89
C GLU A 124 13.62 4.22 -12.03
N GLN A 125 13.28 4.09 -10.75
CA GLN A 125 13.25 5.19 -9.79
C GLN A 125 13.92 4.76 -8.48
N ALA A 126 14.17 5.73 -7.60
CA ALA A 126 14.75 5.52 -6.28
C ALA A 126 13.96 4.56 -5.35
N VAL A 127 12.77 4.13 -5.77
CA VAL A 127 11.93 3.18 -5.04
C VAL A 127 12.05 1.80 -5.66
N HIS A 128 12.79 0.92 -4.99
CA HIS A 128 13.00 -0.47 -5.38
C HIS A 128 12.03 -1.34 -4.58
N LEU A 129 11.07 -1.95 -5.28
CA LEU A 129 10.09 -2.85 -4.69
C LEU A 129 10.15 -4.19 -5.40
N GLU A 130 10.42 -5.22 -4.62
CA GLU A 130 10.45 -6.60 -5.08
C GLU A 130 9.45 -7.44 -4.32
N ILE A 131 8.71 -8.28 -5.04
CA ILE A 131 7.78 -9.26 -4.48
C ILE A 131 8.00 -10.56 -5.24
N ASP A 132 8.31 -11.61 -4.49
CA ASP A 132 8.58 -12.92 -5.05
C ASP A 132 7.26 -13.57 -5.51
N TYR A 133 7.31 -14.22 -6.68
CA TYR A 133 6.16 -14.99 -7.16
C TYR A 133 6.03 -16.29 -6.34
N PRO A 134 4.86 -16.54 -5.71
CA PRO A 134 4.69 -17.69 -4.84
C PRO A 134 4.55 -19.01 -5.62
N ASP A 135 5.12 -20.09 -5.09
CA ASP A 135 4.69 -21.44 -5.48
C ASP A 135 3.43 -21.79 -4.69
N VAL A 136 2.28 -21.64 -5.35
CA VAL A 136 0.97 -21.80 -4.72
C VAL A 136 0.75 -23.23 -4.20
N THR A 137 1.42 -24.23 -4.78
CA THR A 137 1.24 -25.64 -4.41
C THR A 137 2.07 -26.05 -3.20
N HIS A 138 3.25 -25.44 -3.04
CA HIS A 138 4.20 -25.79 -1.99
C HIS A 138 4.25 -24.76 -0.85
N ASP A 139 4.09 -23.47 -1.16
CA ASP A 139 4.29 -22.38 -0.19
C ASP A 139 3.00 -21.84 0.43
N LEU A 140 1.83 -22.13 -0.19
CA LEU A 140 0.55 -21.58 0.25
C LEU A 140 -0.46 -22.65 0.67
N ASN A 141 -0.98 -22.48 1.88
CA ASN A 141 -2.08 -23.33 2.34
C ASN A 141 -3.42 -22.80 1.77
N ARG A 142 -4.21 -23.72 1.21
CA ARG A 142 -5.52 -23.44 0.59
C ARG A 142 -6.46 -22.61 1.48
N TRP A 143 -6.49 -22.87 2.78
CA TRP A 143 -7.42 -22.23 3.72
C TRP A 143 -6.86 -21.00 4.41
N MET A 144 -5.56 -20.75 4.27
CA MET A 144 -4.87 -19.63 4.90
C MET A 144 -5.44 -18.25 4.51
N PRO A 145 -5.89 -18.00 3.26
CA PRO A 145 -6.50 -16.73 2.90
C PRO A 145 -7.67 -16.29 3.79
N LEU A 146 -8.44 -17.25 4.33
CA LEU A 146 -9.58 -16.96 5.22
C LEU A 146 -9.13 -16.49 6.61
N VAL A 147 -7.97 -16.94 7.08
CA VAL A 147 -7.47 -16.67 8.44
C VAL A 147 -6.49 -15.51 8.48
N LYS A 148 -5.79 -15.23 7.37
CA LYS A 148 -4.77 -14.16 7.27
C LYS A 148 -5.31 -12.79 7.69
N TRP A 149 -6.53 -12.47 7.37
CA TRP A 149 -7.15 -11.21 7.74
C TRP A 149 -7.27 -11.04 9.25
N LEU A 150 -7.64 -12.12 9.96
CA LEU A 150 -7.72 -12.13 11.41
C LEU A 150 -6.33 -12.00 12.03
N LEU A 151 -5.34 -12.75 11.50
CA LEU A 151 -3.95 -12.70 11.94
C LEU A 151 -3.28 -11.35 11.66
N ALA A 152 -3.76 -10.61 10.68
CA ALA A 152 -3.26 -9.29 10.32
C ALA A 152 -3.77 -8.16 11.26
N ILE A 153 -4.85 -8.38 12.04
CA ILE A 153 -5.44 -7.35 12.92
C ILE A 153 -4.42 -6.68 13.84
N PRO A 154 -3.57 -7.40 14.60
CA PRO A 154 -2.61 -6.74 15.46
C PRO A 154 -1.61 -5.87 14.70
N HIS A 155 -1.23 -6.27 13.48
CA HIS A 155 -0.36 -5.48 12.62
C HIS A 155 -1.05 -4.20 12.13
N TYR A 156 -2.35 -4.27 11.77
CA TYR A 156 -3.10 -3.06 11.39
C TYR A 156 -3.16 -2.04 12.51
N ILE A 157 -3.38 -2.50 13.76
CA ILE A 157 -3.44 -1.61 14.92
C ILE A 157 -2.08 -0.90 15.11
N VAL A 158 -1.00 -1.68 15.20
CA VAL A 158 0.35 -1.12 15.42
C VAL A 158 0.76 -0.24 14.24
N LEU A 159 0.55 -0.70 13.00
CA LEU A 159 0.89 0.06 11.80
C LEU A 159 0.06 1.35 11.70
N GLY A 160 -1.19 1.35 12.17
CA GLY A 160 -2.02 2.55 12.27
C GLY A 160 -1.39 3.63 13.15
N PHE A 161 -0.90 3.27 14.34
CA PHE A 161 -0.16 4.19 15.20
C PHE A 161 1.15 4.66 14.58
N LEU A 162 1.90 3.74 13.96
CA LEU A 162 3.14 4.07 13.26
C LEU A 162 2.90 4.98 12.04
N ALA A 163 1.79 4.80 11.32
CA ALA A 163 1.42 5.66 10.21
C ALA A 163 1.14 7.10 10.68
N ILE A 164 0.44 7.26 11.80
CA ILE A 164 0.22 8.58 12.41
C ILE A 164 1.57 9.22 12.78
N ALA A 165 2.47 8.46 13.43
CA ALA A 165 3.80 8.93 13.75
C ALA A 165 4.62 9.27 12.50
N ALA A 166 4.48 8.50 11.42
CA ALA A 166 5.13 8.78 10.14
C ALA A 166 4.62 10.08 9.50
N VAL A 167 3.32 10.39 9.60
CA VAL A 167 2.79 11.68 9.13
C VAL A 167 3.45 12.85 9.88
N PHE A 168 3.58 12.77 11.21
CA PHE A 168 4.31 13.78 11.96
C PHE A 168 5.79 13.88 11.57
N ALA A 169 6.44 12.72 11.35
CA ALA A 169 7.82 12.69 10.89
C ALA A 169 7.98 13.37 9.52
N VAL A 170 7.06 13.17 8.58
CA VAL A 170 7.04 13.81 7.27
C VAL A 170 6.82 15.31 7.39
N VAL A 171 5.92 15.77 8.27
CA VAL A 171 5.70 17.20 8.52
C VAL A 171 6.97 17.87 9.08
N ILE A 172 7.64 17.22 10.04
CA ILE A 172 8.91 17.74 10.59
C ILE A 172 9.98 17.76 9.48
N ALA A 173 10.05 16.70 8.66
CA ALA A 173 10.98 16.63 7.54
C ALA A 173 10.71 17.71 6.49
N TRP A 174 9.44 18.05 6.24
CA TRP A 174 9.06 19.14 5.32
C TRP A 174 9.71 20.48 5.76
N PHE A 175 9.58 20.86 7.04
CA PHE A 175 10.25 22.04 7.57
C PHE A 175 11.78 21.93 7.50
N ALA A 176 12.34 20.76 7.81
CA ALA A 176 13.78 20.54 7.75
C ALA A 176 14.32 20.67 6.31
N ILE A 177 13.60 20.16 5.30
CA ILE A 177 13.99 20.29 3.89
C ILE A 177 13.89 21.76 3.44
N LEU A 178 12.86 22.49 3.80
CA LEU A 178 12.73 23.90 3.45
C LEU A 178 13.87 24.74 4.05
N ALA A 179 14.33 24.42 5.26
CA ALA A 179 15.41 25.11 5.93
C ALA A 179 16.79 24.69 5.40
N SER A 180 17.08 23.39 5.29
CA SER A 180 18.40 22.84 5.03
C SER A 180 18.57 22.19 3.64
N GLY A 181 17.51 21.89 2.92
CA GLY A 181 17.52 21.11 1.67
C GLY A 181 17.79 19.61 1.88
N ARG A 182 17.70 19.12 3.11
CA ARG A 182 18.00 17.73 3.44
C ARG A 182 16.94 17.10 4.31
N TYR A 183 16.64 15.83 4.03
CA TYR A 183 15.81 15.01 4.90
C TYR A 183 16.63 14.50 6.09
N PRO A 184 16.21 14.66 7.35
CA PRO A 184 16.91 14.09 8.48
C PRO A 184 16.95 12.56 8.41
N ARG A 185 18.14 11.94 8.45
CA ARG A 185 18.33 10.49 8.24
C ARG A 185 17.44 9.64 9.15
N GLY A 186 17.36 9.94 10.43
CA GLY A 186 16.56 9.15 11.37
C GLY A 186 15.06 9.15 11.04
N LEU A 187 14.52 10.29 10.57
CA LEU A 187 13.14 10.39 10.13
C LEU A 187 12.91 9.66 8.81
N PHE A 188 13.88 9.75 7.87
CA PHE A 188 13.84 9.02 6.61
C PHE A 188 13.79 7.51 6.86
N ASP A 189 14.73 6.97 7.63
CA ASP A 189 14.82 5.54 7.95
C ASP A 189 13.58 5.03 8.67
N PHE A 190 12.99 5.86 9.55
CA PHE A 190 11.75 5.55 10.22
C PHE A 190 10.57 5.43 9.24
N VAL A 191 10.39 6.43 8.36
CA VAL A 191 9.28 6.44 7.37
C VAL A 191 9.43 5.28 6.38
N VAL A 192 10.64 5.01 5.89
CA VAL A 192 10.94 3.85 5.05
C VAL A 192 10.65 2.54 5.79
N GLY A 193 11.02 2.44 7.07
CA GLY A 193 10.71 1.27 7.89
C GLY A 193 9.21 1.01 8.03
N VAL A 194 8.41 2.06 8.26
CA VAL A 194 6.94 1.95 8.27
C VAL A 194 6.42 1.47 6.91
N GLY A 195 6.98 1.99 5.81
CA GLY A 195 6.67 1.53 4.45
C GLY A 195 7.02 0.05 4.23
N ARG A 196 8.19 -0.41 4.69
CA ARG A 196 8.60 -1.84 4.62
C ARG A 196 7.61 -2.75 5.34
N TRP A 197 7.23 -2.38 6.56
CA TRP A 197 6.24 -3.15 7.30
C TRP A 197 4.87 -3.15 6.60
N GLY A 198 4.44 -1.99 6.08
CA GLY A 198 3.21 -1.88 5.29
C GLY A 198 3.23 -2.79 4.04
N LEU A 199 4.37 -2.87 3.32
CA LEU A 199 4.52 -3.75 2.17
C LEU A 199 4.43 -5.23 2.56
N ARG A 200 5.09 -5.65 3.65
CA ARG A 200 4.98 -7.03 4.14
C ARG A 200 3.54 -7.38 4.50
N LEU A 201 2.83 -6.46 5.17
CA LEU A 201 1.42 -6.64 5.50
C LEU A 201 0.55 -6.75 4.25
N ASN A 202 0.81 -5.92 3.23
CA ASN A 202 0.13 -5.98 1.94
C ASN A 202 0.40 -7.33 1.23
N ALA A 203 1.64 -7.78 1.19
CA ALA A 203 2.04 -9.07 0.61
C ALA A 203 1.37 -10.26 1.30
N TYR A 204 1.22 -10.20 2.63
CA TYR A 204 0.57 -11.24 3.43
C TYR A 204 -0.95 -11.27 3.29
N ALA A 205 -1.62 -10.09 3.46
CA ALA A 205 -3.06 -10.01 3.63
C ALA A 205 -3.83 -9.75 2.33
N PHE A 206 -3.23 -9.01 1.36
CA PHE A 206 -3.90 -8.63 0.11
C PHE A 206 -3.36 -9.36 -1.11
N LEU A 207 -2.04 -9.38 -1.30
CA LEU A 207 -1.44 -10.10 -2.42
C LEU A 207 -1.41 -11.61 -2.18
N LEU A 208 -1.45 -12.05 -0.92
CA LEU A 208 -1.49 -13.47 -0.51
C LEU A 208 -0.29 -14.29 -1.03
N VAL A 209 0.88 -13.66 -1.19
CA VAL A 209 2.06 -14.29 -1.76
C VAL A 209 2.85 -15.16 -0.81
N THR A 210 2.59 -15.08 0.49
CA THR A 210 3.30 -15.86 1.52
C THR A 210 2.40 -16.20 2.69
N ASP A 211 2.57 -17.38 3.27
CA ASP A 211 1.92 -17.81 4.51
C ASP A 211 2.78 -17.56 5.75
N ARG A 212 4.01 -17.07 5.56
CA ARG A 212 4.90 -16.73 6.67
C ARG A 212 4.34 -15.53 7.42
N TYR A 213 4.15 -15.71 8.74
CA TYR A 213 3.70 -14.62 9.60
C TYR A 213 4.72 -13.47 9.64
N LEU A 214 4.22 -12.25 9.68
CA LEU A 214 5.05 -11.04 9.63
C LEU A 214 5.83 -10.84 10.93
N PRO A 215 7.12 -10.44 10.84
CA PRO A 215 7.83 -9.93 12.01
C PRO A 215 7.34 -8.54 12.39
N PHE A 216 7.24 -8.25 13.68
CA PHE A 216 7.03 -6.90 14.21
C PHE A 216 8.36 -6.11 14.14
N SER A 217 8.74 -5.66 12.94
CA SER A 217 10.02 -5.01 12.70
C SER A 217 9.91 -3.96 11.59
N LEU A 218 10.61 -2.84 11.80
CA LEU A 218 10.80 -1.78 10.79
C LEU A 218 12.00 -2.04 9.86
N ARG A 219 12.76 -3.10 10.11
CA ARG A 219 13.95 -3.49 9.33
C ARG A 219 13.59 -4.42 8.19
#